data_8b523625af25e5d2221419ab494e3d83
#
_entry.id   8b523625af25e5d2221419ab494e3d83
#
_cell.length_a   1.000
_cell.length_b   1.000
_cell.length_c   1.000
_cell.angle_alpha   90.00
_cell.angle_beta   90.00
_cell.angle_gamma   90.00
#
_symmetry.space_group_name_H-M   'P 1'
#
loop_
_entity.id
_entity.type
_entity.pdbx_description
1 polymer ?
#
loop_
_entity_poly.entity_id
_entity_poly.type
_entity_poly.pdbx_seq_one_letter_code
_entity_poly.pdbx_strand_id
1 'polypeptide(L)'
;MADVKRVYTFGNKEAEGNGKMRELLGGKGANLAEMNLIGIPVPPGFTITTEVCSEYYAHGKDAVIQMLRPEVEKAMKNIEKLTGMKFGDKEMPLLVSVRSGARASMPGMMDTILNLGMNDQAVEAVAKRTGNPRFAWDSYRRFVQMYGDVVLGMKPESKEDHDPFEVIIEEQKHKRGVKNDTDLTTDDLKELVRNFKAAVKKQTGEDFPACPWDQLWGAVCAVFGSWMNDRAILYRKLNNIPAEWGTAVSVQAMVFGNMGENSATGVAFSRDAATGENLFNGEYLINAQGEDVVAGIRTPQQITIEGSKRWAVAQKVSEEERKAKFPSLEEVMPEVYKELDEIQHHLEQYFKDMQDIEFTIQDGKLWMLQCRNGKRTGAAMVKIAMDMLREGLIDEKTAVLRCEPAKLDELLHPVFDKKAIASAQVITKGLPASPGAATGPVVFFAEDAEKTLEKTGQRAILVRIETSPEDLKGMLDAAGCLLYTSDAADDRISV
;
A
#
# COMPACT_ATOMS: atom_id res chain seq x y z
N MET A 1 16.86 -20.51 29.56
CA MET A 1 16.83 -19.33 28.69
C MET A 1 15.44 -18.72 28.81
N ALA A 2 15.33 -17.43 29.08
CA ALA A 2 14.00 -16.78 29.11
C ALA A 2 13.32 -17.01 27.75
N ASP A 3 12.04 -17.38 27.80
CA ASP A 3 11.24 -17.63 26.61
C ASP A 3 11.10 -16.29 25.86
N VAL A 4 11.85 -16.10 24.78
CA VAL A 4 11.86 -14.87 24.00
C VAL A 4 10.54 -14.80 23.25
N LYS A 5 9.70 -13.84 23.59
CA LYS A 5 8.42 -13.62 22.92
C LYS A 5 8.64 -13.08 21.50
N ARG A 6 8.08 -13.76 20.50
CA ARG A 6 8.24 -13.46 19.08
C ARG A 6 6.99 -12.97 18.39
N VAL A 7 5.82 -13.17 19.00
CA VAL A 7 4.51 -12.84 18.43
C VAL A 7 3.72 -11.94 19.39
N TYR A 8 3.26 -10.79 18.89
CA TYR A 8 2.55 -9.76 19.66
C TYR A 8 1.18 -9.53 19.06
N THR A 9 0.13 -9.82 19.83
CA THR A 9 -1.26 -9.67 19.39
C THR A 9 -1.79 -8.27 19.62
N PHE A 10 -2.78 -7.86 18.80
CA PHE A 10 -3.57 -6.64 18.95
C PHE A 10 -5.01 -6.86 18.46
N GLY A 11 -5.96 -6.15 19.04
CA GLY A 11 -7.38 -6.18 18.68
C GLY A 11 -8.26 -5.79 19.85
N ASN A 12 -9.45 -5.28 19.58
CA ASN A 12 -10.46 -4.92 20.57
C ASN A 12 -9.94 -3.97 21.68
N LYS A 13 -9.17 -2.94 21.29
CA LYS A 13 -8.56 -1.94 22.19
C LYS A 13 -7.50 -2.50 23.15
N GLU A 14 -7.01 -3.70 22.89
CA GLU A 14 -5.92 -4.34 23.63
C GLU A 14 -4.76 -4.65 22.69
N ALA A 15 -3.53 -4.48 23.16
CA ALA A 15 -2.33 -4.87 22.41
C ALA A 15 -1.21 -5.27 23.37
N GLU A 16 -0.43 -6.27 22.98
CA GLU A 16 0.76 -6.71 23.73
C GLU A 16 1.99 -5.85 23.40
N GLY A 17 1.97 -5.13 22.27
CA GLY A 17 2.97 -4.14 21.85
C GLY A 17 2.44 -2.71 21.96
N ASN A 18 3.30 -1.74 21.61
CA ASN A 18 2.96 -0.32 21.56
C ASN A 18 3.87 0.46 20.56
N GLY A 19 3.58 1.75 20.34
CA GLY A 19 4.28 2.61 19.38
C GLY A 19 5.78 2.82 19.64
N LYS A 20 6.26 2.56 20.87
CA LYS A 20 7.69 2.67 21.22
C LYS A 20 8.51 1.44 20.79
N MET A 21 7.85 0.35 20.44
CA MET A 21 8.49 -0.92 20.09
C MET A 21 8.80 -1.06 18.59
N ARG A 22 9.11 0.06 17.90
CA ARG A 22 9.38 0.07 16.45
C ARG A 22 10.57 -0.81 16.05
N GLU A 23 11.57 -0.92 16.90
CA GLU A 23 12.72 -1.79 16.62
C GLU A 23 12.32 -3.25 16.54
N LEU A 24 11.37 -3.67 17.37
CA LEU A 24 10.93 -5.06 17.47
C LEU A 24 9.75 -5.39 16.55
N LEU A 25 8.74 -4.50 16.48
CA LEU A 25 7.50 -4.75 15.74
C LEU A 25 7.49 -4.11 14.34
N GLY A 26 8.56 -3.41 13.98
CA GLY A 26 8.58 -2.56 12.80
C GLY A 26 7.65 -1.36 12.94
N GLY A 27 7.70 -0.44 11.98
CA GLY A 27 6.86 0.76 12.01
C GLY A 27 5.36 0.42 11.93
N LYS A 28 4.99 -0.52 11.05
CA LYS A 28 3.59 -0.92 10.85
C LYS A 28 3.02 -1.62 12.08
N GLY A 29 3.70 -2.64 12.60
CA GLY A 29 3.21 -3.41 13.76
C GLY A 29 3.10 -2.55 15.02
N ALA A 30 4.08 -1.68 15.29
CA ALA A 30 4.05 -0.75 16.40
C ALA A 30 2.87 0.24 16.31
N ASN A 31 2.63 0.81 15.14
CA ASN A 31 1.53 1.75 14.93
C ASN A 31 0.16 1.07 14.98
N LEU A 32 0.01 -0.16 14.46
CA LEU A 32 -1.23 -0.94 14.58
C LEU A 32 -1.57 -1.21 16.06
N ALA A 33 -0.56 -1.61 16.84
CA ALA A 33 -0.74 -1.81 18.29
C ALA A 33 -1.13 -0.50 18.99
N GLU A 34 -0.45 0.61 18.69
CA GLU A 34 -0.72 1.92 19.30
C GLU A 34 -2.10 2.44 18.95
N MET A 35 -2.50 2.44 17.66
CA MET A 35 -3.85 2.82 17.24
C MET A 35 -4.93 2.02 18.00
N ASN A 36 -4.71 0.73 18.17
CA ASN A 36 -5.64 -0.11 18.88
C ASN A 36 -5.74 0.26 20.38
N LEU A 37 -4.60 0.55 21.04
CA LEU A 37 -4.57 0.99 22.44
C LEU A 37 -5.27 2.33 22.68
N ILE A 38 -5.20 3.27 21.75
CA ILE A 38 -5.88 4.56 21.83
C ILE A 38 -7.33 4.52 21.34
N GLY A 39 -7.86 3.32 21.07
CA GLY A 39 -9.27 3.10 20.80
C GLY A 39 -9.72 3.23 19.37
N ILE A 40 -8.79 3.40 18.42
CA ILE A 40 -9.09 3.49 16.99
C ILE A 40 -9.47 2.12 16.43
N PRO A 41 -10.48 2.03 15.54
CA PRO A 41 -10.96 0.76 14.99
C PRO A 41 -9.92 0.14 14.04
N VAL A 42 -9.17 -0.84 14.53
CA VAL A 42 -8.16 -1.60 13.79
C VAL A 42 -8.61 -3.06 13.70
N PRO A 43 -8.59 -3.69 12.52
CA PRO A 43 -8.86 -5.12 12.43
C PRO A 43 -7.88 -5.91 13.30
N PRO A 44 -8.32 -6.94 14.04
CA PRO A 44 -7.45 -7.69 14.94
C PRO A 44 -6.35 -8.43 14.17
N GLY A 45 -5.21 -8.58 14.82
CA GLY A 45 -4.05 -9.21 14.20
C GLY A 45 -2.95 -9.56 15.21
N PHE A 46 -1.80 -9.91 14.66
CA PHE A 46 -0.56 -10.06 15.40
C PHE A 46 0.65 -9.68 14.54
N THR A 47 1.75 -9.35 15.21
CA THR A 47 3.03 -9.04 14.56
C THR A 47 4.10 -10.03 15.00
N ILE A 48 4.77 -10.65 14.04
CA ILE A 48 5.99 -11.44 14.23
C ILE A 48 7.16 -10.47 14.17
N THR A 49 8.07 -10.55 15.14
CA THR A 49 9.13 -9.54 15.36
C THR A 49 10.19 -9.51 14.26
N THR A 50 10.89 -8.38 14.17
CA THR A 50 12.03 -8.19 13.25
C THR A 50 13.19 -9.16 13.52
N GLU A 51 13.37 -9.58 14.77
CA GLU A 51 14.43 -10.54 15.17
C GLU A 51 14.24 -11.89 14.48
N VAL A 52 13.00 -12.32 14.25
CA VAL A 52 12.69 -13.56 13.53
C VAL A 52 13.16 -13.51 12.08
N CYS A 53 13.22 -12.36 11.46
CA CYS A 53 13.81 -12.20 10.12
C CYS A 53 15.29 -12.59 10.13
N SER A 54 16.03 -12.19 11.14
CA SER A 54 17.46 -12.59 11.30
C SER A 54 17.59 -14.09 11.58
N GLU A 55 16.72 -14.65 12.41
CA GLU A 55 16.66 -16.11 12.65
C GLU A 55 16.32 -16.88 11.37
N TYR A 56 15.45 -16.35 10.51
CA TYR A 56 15.10 -16.93 9.21
C TYR A 56 16.33 -17.06 8.30
N TYR A 57 17.17 -16.03 8.20
CA TYR A 57 18.39 -16.10 7.41
C TYR A 57 19.50 -16.96 8.05
N ALA A 58 19.52 -17.06 9.38
CA ALA A 58 20.52 -17.86 10.08
C ALA A 58 20.21 -19.36 10.10
N HIS A 59 18.93 -19.73 10.22
CA HIS A 59 18.52 -21.13 10.50
C HIS A 59 17.63 -21.73 9.41
N GLY A 60 17.13 -20.92 8.46
CA GLY A 60 16.29 -21.37 7.36
C GLY A 60 14.81 -21.51 7.72
N LYS A 61 14.01 -21.72 6.68
CA LYS A 61 12.55 -21.72 6.70
C LYS A 61 11.96 -22.70 7.73
N ASP A 62 12.38 -23.97 7.70
CA ASP A 62 11.75 -25.02 8.49
C ASP A 62 11.98 -24.84 9.99
N ALA A 63 13.18 -24.44 10.37
CA ALA A 63 13.52 -24.16 11.77
C ALA A 63 12.69 -23.02 12.34
N VAL A 64 12.52 -21.93 11.56
CA VAL A 64 11.72 -20.78 11.97
C VAL A 64 10.24 -21.12 12.07
N ILE A 65 9.70 -21.91 11.13
CA ILE A 65 8.30 -22.36 11.20
C ILE A 65 8.06 -23.20 12.46
N GLN A 66 8.93 -24.14 12.76
CA GLN A 66 8.81 -24.98 13.98
C GLN A 66 8.84 -24.13 15.24
N MET A 67 9.73 -23.17 15.31
CA MET A 67 9.89 -22.28 16.45
C MET A 67 8.66 -21.38 16.65
N LEU A 68 8.09 -20.81 15.57
CA LEU A 68 6.97 -19.87 15.64
C LEU A 68 5.60 -20.52 15.82
N ARG A 69 5.45 -21.76 15.38
CA ARG A 69 4.15 -22.45 15.28
C ARG A 69 3.30 -22.31 16.54
N PRO A 70 3.78 -22.58 17.77
CA PRO A 70 2.93 -22.49 18.97
C PRO A 70 2.41 -21.07 19.24
N GLU A 71 3.27 -20.04 19.05
CA GLU A 71 2.88 -18.66 19.28
C GLU A 71 1.92 -18.16 18.20
N VAL A 72 2.15 -18.50 16.93
CA VAL A 72 1.31 -18.10 15.79
C VAL A 72 -0.08 -18.79 15.89
N GLU A 73 -0.15 -20.07 16.24
CA GLU A 73 -1.43 -20.76 16.44
C GLU A 73 -2.22 -20.15 17.59
N LYS A 74 -1.56 -19.76 18.68
CA LYS A 74 -2.20 -19.06 19.81
C LYS A 74 -2.71 -17.68 19.40
N ALA A 75 -1.91 -16.93 18.64
CA ALA A 75 -2.28 -15.61 18.15
C ALA A 75 -3.45 -15.67 17.13
N MET A 76 -3.46 -16.69 16.25
CA MET A 76 -4.57 -16.94 15.33
C MET A 76 -5.87 -17.22 16.06
N LYS A 77 -5.86 -18.06 17.12
CA LYS A 77 -7.02 -18.30 17.99
C LYS A 77 -7.56 -17.01 18.63
N ASN A 78 -6.68 -16.04 18.93
CA ASN A 78 -7.12 -14.74 19.43
C ASN A 78 -7.89 -13.96 18.34
N ILE A 79 -7.39 -13.93 17.09
CA ILE A 79 -8.12 -13.30 15.98
C ILE A 79 -9.47 -14.00 15.78
N GLU A 80 -9.50 -15.32 15.75
CA GLU A 80 -10.73 -16.13 15.62
C GLU A 80 -11.77 -15.76 16.70
N LYS A 81 -11.32 -15.64 17.94
CA LYS A 81 -12.19 -15.23 19.06
C LYS A 81 -12.76 -13.84 18.87
N LEU A 82 -11.95 -12.88 18.41
CA LEU A 82 -12.35 -11.48 18.25
C LEU A 82 -13.25 -11.24 17.03
N THR A 83 -13.08 -12.04 15.99
CA THR A 83 -13.86 -11.92 14.74
C THR A 83 -15.09 -12.82 14.69
N GLY A 84 -15.12 -13.88 15.49
CA GLY A 84 -16.13 -14.94 15.40
C GLY A 84 -15.98 -15.83 14.15
N MET A 85 -14.89 -15.65 13.39
CA MET A 85 -14.54 -16.44 12.21
C MET A 85 -13.42 -17.40 12.55
N LYS A 86 -13.19 -18.45 11.73
CA LYS A 86 -12.16 -19.45 12.01
C LYS A 86 -11.27 -19.68 10.81
N PHE A 87 -9.97 -19.71 11.03
CA PHE A 87 -8.99 -19.90 9.97
C PHE A 87 -9.04 -21.34 9.42
N GLY A 88 -9.31 -21.46 8.12
CA GLY A 88 -9.52 -22.75 7.45
C GLY A 88 -10.89 -23.39 7.65
N ASP A 89 -11.84 -22.66 8.23
CA ASP A 89 -13.23 -23.14 8.39
C ASP A 89 -13.98 -23.12 7.04
N LYS A 90 -14.95 -24.05 6.88
CA LYS A 90 -15.72 -24.24 5.66
C LYS A 90 -16.99 -23.39 5.58
N GLU A 91 -17.46 -22.87 6.71
CA GLU A 91 -18.71 -22.09 6.83
C GLU A 91 -18.43 -20.61 7.15
N MET A 92 -17.48 -20.37 8.07
CA MET A 92 -17.11 -19.04 8.55
C MET A 92 -15.59 -18.81 8.39
N PRO A 93 -15.05 -18.85 7.16
CA PRO A 93 -13.62 -18.74 6.95
C PRO A 93 -13.10 -17.36 7.34
N LEU A 94 -12.08 -17.34 8.21
CA LEU A 94 -11.29 -16.17 8.48
C LEU A 94 -10.26 -16.00 7.36
N LEU A 95 -10.26 -14.83 6.73
CA LEU A 95 -9.22 -14.44 5.78
C LEU A 95 -8.30 -13.43 6.44
N VAL A 96 -7.01 -13.50 6.12
CA VAL A 96 -6.00 -12.60 6.68
C VAL A 96 -5.12 -11.99 5.58
N SER A 97 -4.52 -10.85 5.89
CA SER A 97 -3.40 -10.28 5.14
C SER A 97 -2.08 -10.61 5.85
N VAL A 98 -1.01 -10.79 5.08
CA VAL A 98 0.36 -10.95 5.57
C VAL A 98 1.19 -9.83 4.97
N ARG A 99 1.67 -8.92 5.81
CA ARG A 99 2.26 -7.64 5.40
C ARG A 99 3.62 -7.44 6.04
N SER A 100 4.59 -6.96 5.28
CA SER A 100 5.89 -6.55 5.81
C SER A 100 5.79 -5.32 6.71
N GLY A 101 6.73 -5.19 7.65
CA GLY A 101 6.81 -4.06 8.57
C GLY A 101 8.25 -3.77 9.00
N ALA A 102 9.05 -3.07 8.17
CA ALA A 102 10.39 -2.67 8.56
C ALA A 102 10.39 -1.53 9.59
N ARG A 103 11.51 -1.33 10.29
CA ARG A 103 11.71 -0.22 11.23
C ARG A 103 11.62 1.14 10.53
N ALA A 104 12.19 1.22 9.32
CA ALA A 104 12.07 2.38 8.44
C ALA A 104 10.95 2.15 7.41
N SER A 105 10.29 3.22 6.97
CA SER A 105 9.31 3.15 5.89
C SER A 105 10.01 2.85 4.57
N MET A 106 9.61 1.78 3.90
CA MET A 106 10.15 1.31 2.62
C MET A 106 8.98 0.98 1.67
N PRO A 107 8.27 2.00 1.16
CA PRO A 107 7.06 1.81 0.33
C PRO A 107 7.39 0.99 -0.93
N GLY A 108 6.54 0.02 -1.29
CA GLY A 108 6.69 -0.81 -2.49
C GLY A 108 7.91 -1.76 -2.52
N MET A 109 8.81 -1.69 -1.52
CA MET A 109 10.07 -2.44 -1.55
C MET A 109 9.93 -3.89 -1.07
N MET A 110 8.89 -4.20 -0.30
CA MET A 110 8.68 -5.51 0.28
C MET A 110 7.27 -6.01 0.00
N ASP A 111 7.12 -7.32 0.02
CA ASP A 111 5.90 -7.98 -0.42
C ASP A 111 4.76 -7.95 0.61
N THR A 112 3.54 -8.06 0.09
CA THR A 112 2.27 -8.16 0.83
C THR A 112 1.44 -9.27 0.18
N ILE A 113 0.71 -10.03 0.98
CA ILE A 113 -0.25 -11.04 0.50
C ILE A 113 -1.60 -10.75 1.15
N LEU A 114 -2.64 -10.58 0.34
CA LEU A 114 -4.01 -10.34 0.76
C LEU A 114 -4.88 -11.59 0.54
N ASN A 115 -6.05 -11.62 1.17
CA ASN A 115 -7.07 -12.68 1.01
C ASN A 115 -6.58 -14.10 1.34
N LEU A 116 -5.52 -14.22 2.15
CA LEU A 116 -4.94 -15.50 2.53
C LEU A 116 -5.93 -16.30 3.38
N GLY A 117 -6.03 -17.59 3.12
CA GLY A 117 -7.04 -18.50 3.67
C GLY A 117 -8.11 -18.88 2.64
N MET A 118 -8.12 -18.21 1.48
CA MET A 118 -9.04 -18.53 0.40
C MET A 118 -8.65 -19.86 -0.27
N ASN A 119 -9.63 -20.69 -0.52
CA ASN A 119 -9.54 -21.93 -1.28
C ASN A 119 -10.93 -22.26 -1.89
N ASP A 120 -11.05 -23.40 -2.59
CA ASP A 120 -12.28 -23.77 -3.30
C ASP A 120 -13.51 -23.93 -2.38
N GLN A 121 -13.30 -24.23 -1.08
CA GLN A 121 -14.39 -24.32 -0.10
C GLN A 121 -14.67 -22.95 0.53
N ALA A 122 -13.63 -22.21 0.89
CA ALA A 122 -13.76 -20.91 1.51
C ALA A 122 -14.45 -19.89 0.60
N VAL A 123 -14.18 -19.92 -0.73
CA VAL A 123 -14.81 -19.00 -1.69
C VAL A 123 -16.32 -19.16 -1.74
N GLU A 124 -16.83 -20.40 -1.69
CA GLU A 124 -18.28 -20.66 -1.68
C GLU A 124 -18.93 -20.19 -0.38
N ALA A 125 -18.25 -20.37 0.76
CA ALA A 125 -18.73 -19.88 2.05
C ALA A 125 -18.77 -18.34 2.09
N VAL A 126 -17.74 -17.66 1.58
CA VAL A 126 -17.70 -16.21 1.45
C VAL A 126 -18.81 -15.73 0.51
N ALA A 127 -19.00 -16.36 -0.65
CA ALA A 127 -20.07 -16.02 -1.59
C ALA A 127 -21.45 -16.12 -0.95
N LYS A 128 -21.71 -17.21 -0.22
CA LYS A 128 -22.98 -17.44 0.46
C LYS A 128 -23.22 -16.40 1.58
N ARG A 129 -22.20 -16.12 2.39
CA ARG A 129 -22.29 -15.18 3.52
C ARG A 129 -22.50 -13.74 3.09
N THR A 130 -21.81 -13.31 2.03
CA THR A 130 -21.91 -11.95 1.52
C THR A 130 -23.07 -11.74 0.57
N GLY A 131 -23.68 -12.81 0.06
CA GLY A 131 -24.67 -12.72 -1.03
C GLY A 131 -24.07 -12.19 -2.34
N ASN A 132 -22.75 -12.09 -2.42
CA ASN A 132 -22.02 -11.54 -3.57
C ASN A 132 -20.98 -12.55 -4.11
N PRO A 133 -21.40 -13.49 -4.95
CA PRO A 133 -20.47 -14.48 -5.54
C PRO A 133 -19.36 -13.86 -6.37
N ARG A 134 -19.65 -12.74 -7.06
CA ARG A 134 -18.64 -12.04 -7.87
C ARG A 134 -17.50 -11.54 -6.98
N PHE A 135 -17.80 -10.87 -5.88
CA PHE A 135 -16.82 -10.42 -4.89
C PHE A 135 -15.95 -11.58 -4.38
N ALA A 136 -16.57 -12.69 -3.97
CA ALA A 136 -15.85 -13.83 -3.43
C ALA A 136 -14.86 -14.42 -4.46
N TRP A 137 -15.30 -14.61 -5.70
CA TRP A 137 -14.46 -15.18 -6.76
C TRP A 137 -13.40 -14.20 -7.26
N ASP A 138 -13.64 -12.88 -7.27
CA ASP A 138 -12.62 -11.88 -7.57
C ASP A 138 -11.55 -11.86 -6.47
N SER A 139 -11.95 -11.91 -5.19
CA SER A 139 -11.01 -12.02 -4.07
C SER A 139 -10.14 -13.28 -4.16
N TYR A 140 -10.71 -14.40 -4.63
CA TYR A 140 -9.95 -15.62 -4.82
C TYR A 140 -9.00 -15.54 -6.02
N ARG A 141 -9.45 -14.95 -7.15
CA ARG A 141 -8.61 -14.69 -8.31
C ARG A 141 -7.38 -13.83 -7.91
N ARG A 142 -7.60 -12.71 -7.22
CA ARG A 142 -6.55 -11.83 -6.73
C ARG A 142 -5.59 -12.55 -5.77
N PHE A 143 -6.11 -13.40 -4.88
CA PHE A 143 -5.26 -14.19 -3.99
C PHE A 143 -4.36 -15.16 -4.74
N VAL A 144 -4.89 -15.90 -5.73
CA VAL A 144 -4.09 -16.85 -6.51
C VAL A 144 -3.00 -16.13 -7.30
N GLN A 145 -3.34 -14.99 -7.93
CA GLN A 145 -2.37 -14.15 -8.63
C GLN A 145 -1.27 -13.68 -7.69
N MET A 146 -1.62 -12.96 -6.62
CA MET A 146 -0.65 -12.39 -5.68
C MET A 146 0.21 -13.47 -4.99
N TYR A 147 -0.38 -14.58 -4.60
CA TYR A 147 0.37 -15.69 -4.02
C TYR A 147 1.30 -16.35 -5.05
N GLY A 148 0.86 -16.49 -6.28
CA GLY A 148 1.67 -16.97 -7.40
C GLY A 148 2.91 -16.11 -7.62
N ASP A 149 2.72 -14.79 -7.70
CA ASP A 149 3.82 -13.83 -7.93
C ASP A 149 4.78 -13.78 -6.76
N VAL A 150 4.25 -13.62 -5.54
CA VAL A 150 5.05 -13.30 -4.35
C VAL A 150 5.66 -14.56 -3.73
N VAL A 151 4.86 -15.62 -3.57
CA VAL A 151 5.29 -16.81 -2.82
C VAL A 151 5.88 -17.88 -3.72
N LEU A 152 5.27 -18.07 -4.91
CA LEU A 152 5.71 -19.10 -5.85
C LEU A 152 6.70 -18.57 -6.90
N GLY A 153 6.94 -17.26 -6.93
CA GLY A 153 7.94 -16.64 -7.80
C GLY A 153 7.56 -16.67 -9.29
N MET A 154 6.26 -16.67 -9.60
CA MET A 154 5.74 -16.67 -10.96
C MET A 154 5.86 -15.27 -11.61
N LYS A 155 7.11 -14.86 -11.83
CA LYS A 155 7.41 -13.59 -12.51
C LYS A 155 7.78 -13.83 -13.97
N PRO A 156 7.68 -12.81 -14.84
CA PRO A 156 8.21 -12.87 -16.19
C PRO A 156 9.69 -13.30 -16.18
N GLU A 157 10.08 -14.16 -17.11
CA GLU A 157 11.48 -14.62 -17.23
C GLU A 157 12.39 -13.49 -17.74
N SER A 158 11.85 -12.57 -18.54
CA SER A 158 12.53 -11.38 -19.02
C SER A 158 11.63 -10.15 -18.90
N LYS A 159 12.22 -8.95 -18.98
CA LYS A 159 11.46 -7.68 -18.96
C LYS A 159 10.61 -7.44 -20.21
N GLU A 160 10.84 -8.20 -21.25
CA GLU A 160 10.05 -8.18 -22.50
C GLU A 160 8.83 -9.10 -22.41
N ASP A 161 8.83 -10.03 -21.45
CA ASP A 161 7.72 -10.95 -21.23
C ASP A 161 6.63 -10.30 -20.38
N HIS A 162 5.40 -10.61 -20.69
CA HIS A 162 4.24 -10.21 -19.91
C HIS A 162 4.07 -11.09 -18.67
N ASP A 163 3.53 -10.52 -17.61
CA ASP A 163 3.10 -11.28 -16.44
C ASP A 163 2.15 -12.42 -16.87
N PRO A 164 2.42 -13.68 -16.49
CA PRO A 164 1.63 -14.83 -16.96
C PRO A 164 0.17 -14.76 -16.53
N PHE A 165 -0.14 -14.13 -15.40
CA PHE A 165 -1.52 -13.95 -14.94
C PHE A 165 -2.22 -12.83 -15.70
N GLU A 166 -1.53 -11.72 -15.98
CA GLU A 166 -2.08 -10.62 -16.79
C GLU A 166 -2.42 -11.08 -18.21
N VAL A 167 -1.57 -11.93 -18.83
CA VAL A 167 -1.88 -12.52 -20.15
C VAL A 167 -3.21 -13.29 -20.10
N ILE A 168 -3.41 -14.12 -19.06
CA ILE A 168 -4.64 -14.91 -18.91
C ILE A 168 -5.87 -13.99 -18.68
N ILE A 169 -5.72 -12.90 -17.92
CA ILE A 169 -6.79 -11.90 -17.71
C ILE A 169 -7.16 -11.22 -19.02
N GLU A 170 -6.16 -10.74 -19.77
CA GLU A 170 -6.40 -10.05 -21.06
C GLU A 170 -7.05 -10.98 -22.09
N GLU A 171 -6.62 -12.24 -22.17
CA GLU A 171 -7.28 -13.25 -23.02
C GLU A 171 -8.76 -13.44 -22.65
N GLN A 172 -9.07 -13.50 -21.35
CA GLN A 172 -10.46 -13.63 -20.88
C GLN A 172 -11.28 -12.37 -21.19
N LYS A 173 -10.73 -11.18 -20.95
CA LYS A 173 -11.37 -9.90 -21.32
C LYS A 173 -11.65 -9.83 -22.82
N HIS A 174 -10.67 -10.18 -23.63
CA HIS A 174 -10.81 -10.21 -25.09
C HIS A 174 -11.90 -11.19 -25.54
N LYS A 175 -11.91 -12.41 -24.98
CA LYS A 175 -12.94 -13.44 -25.27
C LYS A 175 -14.35 -12.96 -24.93
N ARG A 176 -14.49 -12.13 -23.88
CA ARG A 176 -15.78 -11.57 -23.44
C ARG A 176 -16.12 -10.23 -24.11
N GLY A 177 -15.19 -9.57 -24.77
CA GLY A 177 -15.38 -8.26 -25.37
C GLY A 177 -15.53 -7.13 -24.35
N VAL A 178 -14.93 -7.28 -23.15
CA VAL A 178 -14.93 -6.28 -22.07
C VAL A 178 -13.55 -5.65 -21.92
N LYS A 179 -13.49 -4.47 -21.26
CA LYS A 179 -12.24 -3.73 -21.08
C LYS A 179 -11.72 -3.80 -19.64
N ASN A 180 -12.61 -3.78 -18.67
CA ASN A 180 -12.23 -3.69 -17.27
C ASN A 180 -12.44 -5.03 -16.55
N ASP A 181 -11.62 -5.31 -15.54
CA ASP A 181 -11.79 -6.49 -14.67
C ASP A 181 -13.15 -6.46 -13.95
N THR A 182 -13.67 -5.28 -13.66
CA THR A 182 -14.98 -5.07 -13.04
C THR A 182 -16.14 -5.56 -13.91
N ASP A 183 -15.95 -5.68 -15.23
CA ASP A 183 -16.97 -6.13 -16.19
C ASP A 183 -17.04 -7.66 -16.30
N LEU A 184 -16.04 -8.39 -15.73
CA LEU A 184 -16.01 -9.84 -15.71
C LEU A 184 -17.09 -10.40 -14.77
N THR A 185 -17.80 -11.43 -15.25
CA THR A 185 -18.84 -12.12 -14.50
C THR A 185 -18.26 -13.11 -13.49
N THR A 186 -19.09 -13.61 -12.58
CA THR A 186 -18.70 -14.67 -11.63
C THR A 186 -18.15 -15.92 -12.35
N ASP A 187 -18.73 -16.31 -13.48
CA ASP A 187 -18.28 -17.49 -14.23
C ASP A 187 -16.95 -17.25 -14.93
N ASP A 188 -16.70 -16.02 -15.40
CA ASP A 188 -15.39 -15.63 -15.93
C ASP A 188 -14.31 -15.69 -14.83
N LEU A 189 -14.60 -15.21 -13.64
CA LEU A 189 -13.69 -15.25 -12.50
C LEU A 189 -13.39 -16.69 -12.03
N LYS A 190 -14.39 -17.59 -12.07
CA LYS A 190 -14.19 -19.03 -11.84
C LYS A 190 -13.26 -19.64 -12.89
N GLU A 191 -13.42 -19.26 -14.15
CA GLU A 191 -12.55 -19.70 -15.24
C GLU A 191 -11.13 -19.20 -15.05
N LEU A 192 -10.95 -17.92 -14.69
CA LEU A 192 -9.65 -17.34 -14.37
C LEU A 192 -8.94 -18.07 -13.24
N VAL A 193 -9.62 -18.33 -12.12
CA VAL A 193 -9.02 -19.08 -10.99
C VAL A 193 -8.54 -20.47 -11.43
N ARG A 194 -9.31 -21.18 -12.26
CA ARG A 194 -8.89 -22.48 -12.80
C ARG A 194 -7.66 -22.37 -13.68
N ASN A 195 -7.64 -21.38 -14.57
CA ASN A 195 -6.52 -21.13 -15.49
C ASN A 195 -5.27 -20.70 -14.74
N PHE A 196 -5.40 -19.86 -13.72
CA PHE A 196 -4.28 -19.45 -12.84
C PHE A 196 -3.66 -20.64 -12.13
N LYS A 197 -4.49 -21.50 -11.52
CA LYS A 197 -3.99 -22.74 -10.87
C LYS A 197 -3.33 -23.69 -11.86
N ALA A 198 -3.85 -23.79 -13.08
CA ALA A 198 -3.22 -24.59 -14.12
C ALA A 198 -1.87 -24.01 -14.56
N ALA A 199 -1.76 -22.67 -14.65
CA ALA A 199 -0.49 -22.00 -14.92
C ALA A 199 0.52 -22.22 -13.79
N VAL A 200 0.10 -22.12 -12.52
CA VAL A 200 0.93 -22.44 -11.35
C VAL A 200 1.47 -23.86 -11.47
N LYS A 201 0.61 -24.84 -11.67
CA LYS A 201 1.03 -26.24 -11.80
C LYS A 201 1.99 -26.48 -12.97
N LYS A 202 1.74 -25.82 -14.10
CA LYS A 202 2.60 -25.93 -15.29
C LYS A 202 4.00 -25.37 -15.02
N GLN A 203 4.12 -24.26 -14.31
CA GLN A 203 5.39 -23.58 -14.09
C GLN A 203 6.16 -24.15 -12.89
N THR A 204 5.48 -24.48 -11.80
CA THR A 204 6.10 -24.95 -10.56
C THR A 204 6.19 -26.48 -10.45
N GLY A 205 5.38 -27.21 -11.21
CA GLY A 205 5.20 -28.66 -11.08
C GLY A 205 4.28 -29.09 -9.93
N GLU A 206 3.84 -28.16 -9.08
CA GLU A 206 3.02 -28.41 -7.88
C GLU A 206 1.63 -27.78 -8.01
N ASP A 207 0.67 -28.35 -7.30
CA ASP A 207 -0.67 -27.77 -7.21
C ASP A 207 -0.66 -26.54 -6.31
N PHE A 208 -1.52 -25.55 -6.60
CA PHE A 208 -1.70 -24.39 -5.73
C PHE A 208 -2.12 -24.84 -4.31
N PRO A 209 -1.49 -24.33 -3.23
CA PRO A 209 -1.74 -24.83 -1.88
C PRO A 209 -3.18 -24.55 -1.43
N ALA A 210 -3.91 -25.62 -1.12
CA ALA A 210 -5.29 -25.54 -0.64
C ALA A 210 -5.42 -25.38 0.88
N CYS A 211 -4.39 -25.77 1.65
CA CYS A 211 -4.37 -25.67 3.11
C CYS A 211 -4.04 -24.24 3.55
N PRO A 212 -4.91 -23.54 4.27
CA PRO A 212 -4.65 -22.17 4.74
C PRO A 212 -3.37 -22.02 5.59
N TRP A 213 -3.02 -23.03 6.37
CA TRP A 213 -1.80 -23.00 7.16
C TRP A 213 -0.52 -23.07 6.29
N ASP A 214 -0.53 -23.86 5.23
CA ASP A 214 0.58 -23.93 4.29
C ASP A 214 0.71 -22.59 3.53
N GLN A 215 -0.43 -22.00 3.15
CA GLN A 215 -0.49 -20.65 2.58
C GLN A 215 0.12 -19.62 3.53
N LEU A 216 -0.25 -19.67 4.83
CA LEU A 216 0.26 -18.73 5.84
C LEU A 216 1.78 -18.84 6.00
N TRP A 217 2.30 -20.04 6.14
CA TRP A 217 3.75 -20.24 6.29
C TRP A 217 4.52 -19.87 5.03
N GLY A 218 3.97 -20.17 3.86
CA GLY A 218 4.54 -19.70 2.59
C GLY A 218 4.63 -18.18 2.53
N ALA A 219 3.54 -17.49 2.87
CA ALA A 219 3.48 -16.03 2.86
C ALA A 219 4.40 -15.38 3.90
N VAL A 220 4.44 -15.88 5.13
CA VAL A 220 5.35 -15.36 6.18
C VAL A 220 6.81 -15.48 5.74
N CYS A 221 7.20 -16.63 5.16
CA CYS A 221 8.56 -16.84 4.68
C CYS A 221 8.87 -15.96 3.45
N ALA A 222 7.92 -15.77 2.54
CA ALA A 222 8.09 -14.88 1.40
C ALA A 222 8.31 -13.42 1.83
N VAL A 223 7.53 -12.94 2.83
CA VAL A 223 7.73 -11.60 3.38
C VAL A 223 9.10 -11.45 4.03
N PHE A 224 9.60 -12.43 4.79
CA PHE A 224 10.96 -12.38 5.29
C PHE A 224 11.99 -12.40 4.14
N GLY A 225 11.76 -13.24 3.12
CA GLY A 225 12.61 -13.31 1.93
C GLY A 225 12.68 -11.98 1.17
N SER A 226 11.60 -11.23 1.14
CA SER A 226 11.53 -9.94 0.43
C SER A 226 12.47 -8.87 1.01
N TRP A 227 12.96 -9.02 2.23
CA TRP A 227 14.00 -8.16 2.80
C TRP A 227 15.29 -8.17 1.97
N MET A 228 15.60 -9.28 1.28
CA MET A 228 16.79 -9.43 0.45
C MET A 228 16.50 -9.36 -1.05
N ASN A 229 15.33 -8.89 -1.46
CA ASN A 229 15.06 -8.56 -2.87
C ASN A 229 15.96 -7.40 -3.32
N ASP A 230 16.38 -7.40 -4.58
CA ASP A 230 17.31 -6.41 -5.14
C ASP A 230 16.81 -4.97 -4.93
N ARG A 231 15.53 -4.71 -5.16
CA ARG A 231 14.90 -3.40 -4.93
C ARG A 231 14.99 -2.97 -3.46
N ALA A 232 14.77 -3.89 -2.51
CA ALA A 232 14.87 -3.61 -1.08
C ALA A 232 16.33 -3.37 -0.66
N ILE A 233 17.29 -4.10 -1.22
CA ILE A 233 18.74 -3.90 -0.99
C ILE A 233 19.16 -2.53 -1.51
N LEU A 234 18.76 -2.17 -2.74
CA LEU A 234 19.09 -0.87 -3.33
C LEU A 234 18.52 0.28 -2.52
N TYR A 235 17.23 0.19 -2.16
CA TYR A 235 16.57 1.21 -1.33
C TYR A 235 17.25 1.40 0.02
N ARG A 236 17.62 0.31 0.69
CA ARG A 236 18.36 0.38 1.96
C ARG A 236 19.71 1.05 1.83
N LYS A 237 20.46 0.73 0.78
CA LYS A 237 21.76 1.39 0.50
C LYS A 237 21.60 2.90 0.31
N LEU A 238 20.60 3.32 -0.47
CA LEU A 238 20.33 4.74 -0.74
C LEU A 238 19.88 5.52 0.50
N ASN A 239 19.18 4.85 1.40
CA ASN A 239 18.63 5.49 2.61
C ASN A 239 19.42 5.18 3.88
N ASN A 240 20.62 4.60 3.78
CA ASN A 240 21.49 4.22 4.90
C ASN A 240 20.79 3.35 5.95
N ILE A 241 19.91 2.42 5.51
CA ILE A 241 19.19 1.50 6.38
C ILE A 241 20.03 0.23 6.56
N PRO A 242 20.41 -0.13 7.81
CA PRO A 242 21.23 -1.30 8.10
C PRO A 242 20.55 -2.62 7.68
N ALA A 243 21.32 -3.51 7.04
CA ALA A 243 20.79 -4.78 6.55
C ALA A 243 20.36 -5.72 7.69
N GLU A 244 21.01 -5.64 8.84
CA GLU A 244 20.73 -6.44 10.03
C GLU A 244 19.43 -6.10 10.75
N TRP A 245 18.76 -5.01 10.38
CA TRP A 245 17.49 -4.63 11.02
C TRP A 245 16.36 -5.62 10.75
N GLY A 246 16.34 -6.26 9.59
CA GLY A 246 15.28 -7.16 9.19
C GLY A 246 13.92 -6.47 9.01
N THR A 247 12.90 -7.28 8.77
CA THR A 247 11.49 -6.87 8.70
C THR A 247 10.64 -7.68 9.67
N ALA A 248 9.65 -7.03 10.28
CA ALA A 248 8.57 -7.72 10.98
C ALA A 248 7.53 -8.22 9.95
N VAL A 249 6.68 -9.14 10.36
CA VAL A 249 5.54 -9.61 9.59
C VAL A 249 4.26 -9.38 10.39
N SER A 250 3.34 -8.59 9.85
CA SER A 250 2.02 -8.38 10.45
C SER A 250 0.98 -9.25 9.74
N VAL A 251 0.29 -10.08 10.52
CA VAL A 251 -0.86 -10.90 10.09
C VAL A 251 -2.11 -10.29 10.68
N GLN A 252 -3.07 -9.91 9.82
CA GLN A 252 -4.23 -9.13 10.24
C GLN A 252 -5.49 -9.64 9.55
N ALA A 253 -6.62 -9.67 10.28
CA ALA A 253 -7.91 -10.02 9.69
C ALA A 253 -8.22 -9.09 8.51
N MET A 254 -8.68 -9.68 7.41
CA MET A 254 -9.11 -8.92 6.24
C MET A 254 -10.39 -8.14 6.52
N VAL A 255 -10.42 -6.91 6.01
CA VAL A 255 -11.61 -6.09 5.80
C VAL A 255 -11.68 -5.69 4.34
N PHE A 256 -12.87 -5.55 3.79
CA PHE A 256 -13.08 -5.51 2.36
C PHE A 256 -13.77 -4.23 1.91
N GLY A 257 -13.06 -3.41 1.14
CA GLY A 257 -13.61 -2.22 0.49
C GLY A 257 -14.38 -2.51 -0.80
N ASN A 258 -14.37 -3.78 -1.27
CA ASN A 258 -14.98 -4.22 -2.52
C ASN A 258 -16.18 -5.15 -2.34
N MET A 259 -16.90 -5.04 -1.22
CA MET A 259 -18.11 -5.83 -0.97
C MET A 259 -19.38 -5.27 -1.63
N GLY A 260 -19.34 -4.08 -2.17
CA GLY A 260 -20.48 -3.40 -2.80
C GLY A 260 -20.43 -1.89 -2.58
N GLU A 261 -21.54 -1.22 -2.90
CA GLU A 261 -21.64 0.25 -2.90
C GLU A 261 -21.51 0.91 -1.51
N ASN A 262 -21.72 0.16 -0.43
CA ASN A 262 -21.51 0.62 0.95
C ASN A 262 -20.10 0.34 1.46
N SER A 263 -19.20 -0.05 0.58
CA SER A 263 -17.81 -0.39 0.89
C SER A 263 -16.87 0.44 0.04
N ALA A 264 -15.75 0.85 0.62
CA ALA A 264 -14.75 1.66 -0.04
C ALA A 264 -13.36 1.43 0.57
N THR A 265 -12.34 1.87 -0.10
CA THR A 265 -10.99 1.97 0.45
C THR A 265 -10.39 3.32 0.09
N GLY A 266 -9.45 3.81 0.88
CA GLY A 266 -8.84 5.10 0.61
C GLY A 266 -7.60 5.39 1.44
N VAL A 267 -7.00 6.52 1.08
CA VAL A 267 -5.85 7.11 1.74
C VAL A 267 -6.16 8.55 2.10
N ALA A 268 -5.68 9.01 3.24
CA ALA A 268 -5.94 10.35 3.72
C ALA A 268 -4.71 10.95 4.41
N PHE A 269 -4.64 12.28 4.37
CA PHE A 269 -3.59 13.07 5.02
C PHE A 269 -4.22 14.11 5.92
N SER A 270 -3.80 14.18 7.17
CA SER A 270 -4.32 15.18 8.13
C SER A 270 -3.98 16.61 7.72
N ARG A 271 -2.90 16.80 6.93
CA ARG A 271 -2.51 18.08 6.31
C ARG A 271 -2.03 17.83 4.89
N ASP A 272 -2.08 18.84 4.03
CA ASP A 272 -1.58 18.73 2.67
C ASP A 272 -0.06 18.50 2.66
N ALA A 273 0.36 17.38 2.10
CA ALA A 273 1.75 16.96 2.09
C ALA A 273 2.63 17.74 1.09
N ALA A 274 2.03 18.40 0.11
CA ALA A 274 2.72 19.19 -0.90
C ALA A 274 2.87 20.65 -0.48
N THR A 275 1.83 21.25 0.09
CA THR A 275 1.76 22.68 0.44
C THR A 275 1.94 22.95 1.93
N GLY A 276 1.66 21.97 2.79
CA GLY A 276 1.63 22.13 4.24
C GLY A 276 0.39 22.83 4.79
N GLU A 277 -0.64 23.04 3.96
CA GLU A 277 -1.91 23.59 4.45
C GLU A 277 -2.54 22.64 5.49
N ASN A 278 -3.12 23.21 6.53
CA ASN A 278 -3.92 22.47 7.51
C ASN A 278 -5.28 22.14 6.87
N LEU A 279 -5.28 21.21 5.95
CA LEU A 279 -6.43 20.77 5.18
C LEU A 279 -6.45 19.24 5.16
N PHE A 280 -7.50 18.65 5.74
CA PHE A 280 -7.74 17.23 5.62
C PHE A 280 -8.04 16.89 4.17
N ASN A 281 -7.26 16.01 3.58
CA ASN A 281 -7.36 15.66 2.16
C ASN A 281 -7.05 14.18 1.95
N GLY A 282 -7.42 13.67 0.79
CA GLY A 282 -7.19 12.28 0.44
C GLY A 282 -8.15 11.80 -0.63
N GLU A 283 -8.01 10.54 -0.97
CA GLU A 283 -8.72 9.90 -2.07
C GLU A 283 -9.33 8.58 -1.63
N TYR A 284 -10.45 8.23 -2.25
CA TYR A 284 -11.13 6.97 -2.00
C TYR A 284 -11.74 6.39 -3.27
N LEU A 285 -11.98 5.08 -3.28
CA LEU A 285 -12.72 4.37 -4.32
C LEU A 285 -13.81 3.51 -3.68
N ILE A 286 -15.04 3.68 -4.17
CA ILE A 286 -16.16 2.79 -3.83
C ILE A 286 -15.94 1.43 -4.50
N ASN A 287 -16.31 0.37 -3.79
CA ASN A 287 -16.25 -1.00 -4.27
C ASN A 287 -14.87 -1.35 -4.85
N ALA A 288 -13.82 -1.15 -4.02
CA ALA A 288 -12.43 -1.31 -4.41
C ALA A 288 -11.58 -1.89 -3.27
N GLN A 289 -10.50 -2.58 -3.61
CA GLN A 289 -9.42 -2.92 -2.68
C GLN A 289 -8.30 -1.89 -2.72
N GLY A 290 -7.38 -1.91 -1.75
CA GLY A 290 -6.27 -0.97 -1.66
C GLY A 290 -5.41 -0.91 -2.93
N GLU A 291 -5.21 -2.05 -3.58
CA GLU A 291 -4.49 -2.15 -4.87
C GLU A 291 -5.14 -1.32 -5.98
N ASP A 292 -6.47 -1.26 -6.02
CA ASP A 292 -7.21 -0.53 -7.06
C ASP A 292 -7.01 0.99 -6.95
N VAL A 293 -6.79 1.51 -5.71
CA VAL A 293 -6.46 2.93 -5.47
C VAL A 293 -5.06 3.23 -5.98
N VAL A 294 -4.13 2.30 -5.75
CA VAL A 294 -2.71 2.42 -6.09
C VAL A 294 -2.48 2.24 -7.59
N ALA A 295 -3.17 1.30 -8.22
CA ALA A 295 -2.97 0.96 -9.64
C ALA A 295 -3.45 2.03 -10.64
N GLY A 296 -4.18 3.08 -10.18
CA GLY A 296 -4.64 4.16 -11.06
C GLY A 296 -5.60 3.75 -12.19
N ILE A 297 -6.13 2.53 -12.14
CA ILE A 297 -7.05 1.98 -13.16
C ILE A 297 -8.38 2.73 -13.17
N ARG A 298 -8.79 3.22 -12.00
CA ARG A 298 -10.01 4.00 -11.80
C ARG A 298 -9.62 5.37 -11.25
N THR A 299 -10.30 6.44 -11.67
CA THR A 299 -10.10 7.79 -11.11
C THR A 299 -10.60 7.83 -9.67
N PRO A 300 -9.72 8.01 -8.66
CA PRO A 300 -10.15 8.13 -7.29
C PRO A 300 -10.96 9.40 -7.05
N GLN A 301 -11.86 9.36 -6.09
CA GLN A 301 -12.68 10.49 -5.67
C GLN A 301 -12.11 11.10 -4.38
N GLN A 302 -12.33 12.38 -4.19
CA GLN A 302 -11.79 13.10 -3.04
C GLN A 302 -12.62 12.84 -1.77
N ILE A 303 -11.96 12.75 -0.61
CA ILE A 303 -12.66 12.49 0.66
C ILE A 303 -13.49 13.69 1.13
N THR A 304 -13.07 14.93 0.84
CA THR A 304 -13.75 16.16 1.28
C THR A 304 -14.47 16.88 0.15
N ILE A 305 -15.56 17.59 0.44
CA ILE A 305 -16.27 18.45 -0.51
C ILE A 305 -15.32 19.51 -1.06
N GLU A 306 -14.51 20.14 -0.21
CA GLU A 306 -13.55 21.16 -0.62
C GLU A 306 -12.51 20.59 -1.60
N GLY A 307 -11.91 19.44 -1.29
CA GLY A 307 -10.98 18.75 -2.18
C GLY A 307 -11.61 18.39 -3.51
N SER A 308 -12.84 17.86 -3.49
CA SER A 308 -13.60 17.51 -4.69
C SER A 308 -13.89 18.73 -5.58
N LYS A 309 -14.22 19.88 -5.00
CA LYS A 309 -14.42 21.14 -5.75
C LYS A 309 -13.10 21.65 -6.35
N ARG A 310 -12.00 21.64 -5.59
CA ARG A 310 -10.67 22.02 -6.10
C ARG A 310 -10.23 21.12 -7.26
N TRP A 311 -10.45 19.82 -7.13
CA TRP A 311 -10.20 18.85 -8.19
C TRP A 311 -11.02 19.13 -9.44
N ALA A 312 -12.33 19.36 -9.30
CA ALA A 312 -13.23 19.66 -10.43
C ALA A 312 -12.80 20.91 -11.20
N VAL A 313 -12.41 21.97 -10.49
CA VAL A 313 -11.90 23.21 -11.11
C VAL A 313 -10.61 22.91 -11.90
N ALA A 314 -9.68 22.12 -11.34
CA ALA A 314 -8.43 21.74 -11.99
C ALA A 314 -8.67 20.90 -13.25
N GLN A 315 -9.65 20.00 -13.21
CA GLN A 315 -10.05 19.11 -14.33
C GLN A 315 -11.04 19.75 -15.30
N LYS A 316 -11.51 20.98 -15.03
CA LYS A 316 -12.54 21.68 -15.82
C LYS A 316 -13.88 20.93 -15.89
N VAL A 317 -14.22 20.22 -14.81
CA VAL A 317 -15.48 19.50 -14.63
C VAL A 317 -16.50 20.44 -14.00
N SER A 318 -17.75 20.45 -14.51
CA SER A 318 -18.83 21.25 -13.91
C SER A 318 -19.25 20.72 -12.53
N GLU A 319 -19.82 21.58 -11.69
CA GLU A 319 -20.32 21.17 -10.37
C GLU A 319 -21.43 20.11 -10.45
N GLU A 320 -22.27 20.15 -11.49
CA GLU A 320 -23.31 19.16 -11.73
C GLU A 320 -22.68 17.80 -12.07
N GLU A 321 -21.68 17.78 -12.95
CA GLU A 321 -20.97 16.56 -13.32
C GLU A 321 -20.13 16.01 -12.15
N ARG A 322 -19.48 16.90 -11.38
CA ARG A 322 -18.76 16.53 -10.17
C ARG A 322 -19.65 15.75 -9.19
N LYS A 323 -20.80 16.33 -8.84
CA LYS A 323 -21.77 15.70 -7.93
C LYS A 323 -22.33 14.38 -8.46
N ALA A 324 -22.54 14.28 -9.77
CA ALA A 324 -23.12 13.10 -10.38
C ALA A 324 -22.13 11.93 -10.53
N LYS A 325 -20.86 12.22 -10.84
CA LYS A 325 -19.88 11.21 -11.19
C LYS A 325 -18.71 11.09 -10.21
N PHE A 326 -18.39 12.18 -9.50
CA PHE A 326 -17.22 12.29 -8.63
C PHE A 326 -17.56 12.91 -7.26
N PRO A 327 -18.64 12.45 -6.58
CA PRO A 327 -18.99 12.98 -5.27
C PRO A 327 -17.89 12.67 -4.25
N SER A 328 -17.72 13.53 -3.26
CA SER A 328 -16.79 13.29 -2.16
C SER A 328 -17.32 12.21 -1.19
N LEU A 329 -16.42 11.60 -0.39
CA LEU A 329 -16.81 10.70 0.70
C LEU A 329 -17.75 11.40 1.69
N GLU A 330 -17.47 12.68 1.97
CA GLU A 330 -18.29 13.55 2.83
C GLU A 330 -19.75 13.66 2.34
N GLU A 331 -19.98 13.65 1.01
CA GLU A 331 -21.33 13.67 0.42
C GLU A 331 -21.99 12.29 0.39
N VAL A 332 -21.24 11.22 0.13
CA VAL A 332 -21.78 9.87 -0.09
C VAL A 332 -21.97 9.09 1.21
N MET A 333 -21.03 9.23 2.15
CA MET A 333 -21.02 8.53 3.44
C MET A 333 -20.73 9.50 4.59
N PRO A 334 -21.61 10.47 4.88
CA PRO A 334 -21.32 11.57 5.82
C PRO A 334 -21.00 11.10 7.24
N GLU A 335 -21.63 10.06 7.74
CA GLU A 335 -21.35 9.53 9.08
C GLU A 335 -19.97 8.89 9.17
N VAL A 336 -19.59 8.14 8.13
CA VAL A 336 -18.25 7.53 8.05
C VAL A 336 -17.17 8.59 7.88
N TYR A 337 -17.44 9.61 7.05
CA TYR A 337 -16.53 10.75 6.91
C TYR A 337 -16.30 11.46 8.23
N LYS A 338 -17.37 11.72 8.99
CA LYS A 338 -17.30 12.35 10.31
C LYS A 338 -16.42 11.53 11.27
N GLU A 339 -16.62 10.21 11.32
CA GLU A 339 -15.76 9.30 12.12
C GLU A 339 -14.29 9.37 11.66
N LEU A 340 -14.05 9.37 10.35
CA LEU A 340 -12.70 9.48 9.78
C LEU A 340 -12.05 10.82 10.14
N ASP A 341 -12.79 11.92 10.09
CA ASP A 341 -12.31 13.25 10.46
C ASP A 341 -11.97 13.34 11.96
N GLU A 342 -12.82 12.78 12.83
CA GLU A 342 -12.54 12.69 14.27
C GLU A 342 -11.27 11.85 14.54
N ILE A 343 -11.08 10.74 13.82
CA ILE A 343 -9.90 9.87 13.94
C ILE A 343 -8.63 10.60 13.48
N GLN A 344 -8.65 11.28 12.33
CA GLN A 344 -7.45 11.98 11.86
C GLN A 344 -7.01 13.09 12.83
N HIS A 345 -7.96 13.84 13.39
CA HIS A 345 -7.68 14.84 14.43
C HIS A 345 -7.07 14.18 15.68
N HIS A 346 -7.65 13.06 16.15
CA HIS A 346 -7.13 12.33 17.29
C HIS A 346 -5.71 11.82 17.04
N LEU A 347 -5.44 11.24 15.86
CA LEU A 347 -4.12 10.75 15.47
C LEU A 347 -3.08 11.89 15.41
N GLU A 348 -3.42 13.02 14.80
CA GLU A 348 -2.52 14.17 14.71
C GLU A 348 -2.20 14.74 16.11
N GLN A 349 -3.20 14.86 16.98
CA GLN A 349 -3.02 15.32 18.37
C GLN A 349 -2.17 14.34 19.19
N TYR A 350 -2.38 13.03 19.00
CA TYR A 350 -1.66 12.00 19.73
C TYR A 350 -0.19 11.89 19.30
N PHE A 351 0.07 11.76 18.00
CA PHE A 351 1.41 11.64 17.45
C PHE A 351 2.12 13.00 17.31
N LYS A 352 1.38 14.09 17.47
CA LYS A 352 1.87 15.47 17.35
C LYS A 352 2.55 15.74 16.02
N ASP A 353 2.13 15.08 14.96
CA ASP A 353 2.63 15.24 13.60
C ASP A 353 1.55 14.95 12.58
N MET A 354 1.67 15.50 11.35
CA MET A 354 0.76 15.15 10.29
C MET A 354 0.78 13.65 10.02
N GLN A 355 -0.38 13.09 9.78
CA GLN A 355 -0.57 11.68 9.59
C GLN A 355 -0.96 11.35 8.15
N ASP A 356 -0.39 10.28 7.65
CA ASP A 356 -0.72 9.56 6.43
C ASP A 356 -1.46 8.28 6.86
N ILE A 357 -2.66 8.09 6.36
CA ILE A 357 -3.66 7.18 6.89
C ILE A 357 -4.18 6.31 5.75
N GLU A 358 -4.17 4.99 5.96
CA GLU A 358 -4.86 4.03 5.08
C GLU A 358 -6.11 3.52 5.79
N PHE A 359 -7.25 3.56 5.11
CA PHE A 359 -8.52 3.13 5.68
C PHE A 359 -9.34 2.28 4.70
N THR A 360 -10.24 1.48 5.25
CA THR A 360 -11.24 0.70 4.50
C THR A 360 -12.58 0.84 5.17
N ILE A 361 -13.61 1.00 4.37
CA ILE A 361 -15.02 1.00 4.78
C ILE A 361 -15.60 -0.33 4.31
N GLN A 362 -16.02 -1.16 5.24
CA GLN A 362 -16.69 -2.42 4.93
C GLN A 362 -18.14 -2.36 5.39
N ASP A 363 -19.06 -2.35 4.44
CA ASP A 363 -20.51 -2.30 4.70
C ASP A 363 -20.88 -1.18 5.70
N GLY A 364 -20.42 0.04 5.39
CA GLY A 364 -20.65 1.25 6.18
C GLY A 364 -19.83 1.34 7.48
N LYS A 365 -18.96 0.39 7.80
CA LYS A 365 -18.11 0.41 8.98
C LYS A 365 -16.67 0.78 8.63
N LEU A 366 -16.15 1.81 9.30
CA LEU A 366 -14.78 2.29 9.12
C LEU A 366 -13.75 1.40 9.85
N TRP A 367 -12.62 1.17 9.18
CA TRP A 367 -11.47 0.46 9.70
C TRP A 367 -10.18 1.15 9.29
N MET A 368 -9.28 1.33 10.26
CA MET A 368 -7.95 1.91 10.02
C MET A 368 -6.96 0.77 9.78
N LEU A 369 -6.25 0.81 8.64
CA LEU A 369 -5.30 -0.24 8.26
C LEU A 369 -3.86 0.13 8.56
N GLN A 370 -3.54 1.42 8.52
CA GLN A 370 -2.21 1.95 8.80
C GLN A 370 -2.31 3.43 9.13
N CYS A 371 -1.44 3.90 10.02
CA CYS A 371 -1.08 5.31 10.12
C CYS A 371 0.45 5.44 10.18
N ARG A 372 0.97 6.54 9.69
CA ARG A 372 2.38 6.90 9.77
C ARG A 372 2.54 8.42 9.71
N ASN A 373 3.67 8.93 10.18
CA ASN A 373 4.00 10.32 9.95
C ASN A 373 4.09 10.56 8.44
N GLY A 374 3.33 11.53 7.95
CA GLY A 374 3.21 11.81 6.53
C GLY A 374 4.55 12.28 5.94
N LYS A 375 4.97 11.63 4.85
CA LYS A 375 6.03 12.17 4.01
C LYS A 375 5.53 13.47 3.38
N ARG A 376 6.42 14.45 3.25
CA ARG A 376 6.05 15.80 2.81
C ARG A 376 7.21 16.48 2.08
N THR A 377 6.92 17.45 1.24
CA THR A 377 7.94 18.29 0.58
C THR A 377 8.72 19.14 1.60
N GLY A 378 9.89 19.64 1.23
CA GLY A 378 10.67 20.54 2.08
C GLY A 378 9.89 21.81 2.46
N ALA A 379 9.11 22.38 1.55
CA ALA A 379 8.26 23.54 1.82
C ALA A 379 7.13 23.21 2.81
N ALA A 380 6.43 22.11 2.59
CA ALA A 380 5.38 21.65 3.51
C ALA A 380 5.95 21.31 4.90
N MET A 381 7.13 20.71 4.97
CA MET A 381 7.82 20.39 6.23
C MET A 381 8.00 21.62 7.12
N VAL A 382 8.56 22.70 6.56
CA VAL A 382 8.77 23.95 7.29
C VAL A 382 7.43 24.58 7.70
N LYS A 383 6.46 24.63 6.76
CA LYS A 383 5.15 25.22 7.05
C LYS A 383 4.42 24.44 8.15
N ILE A 384 4.35 23.13 8.07
CA ILE A 384 3.69 22.28 9.08
C ILE A 384 4.35 22.43 10.45
N ALA A 385 5.70 22.42 10.52
CA ALA A 385 6.41 22.60 11.77
C ALA A 385 6.08 23.97 12.43
N MET A 386 6.02 25.03 11.63
CA MET A 386 5.68 26.37 12.12
C MET A 386 4.21 26.50 12.53
N ASP A 387 3.30 25.91 11.76
CA ASP A 387 1.87 25.97 12.08
C ASP A 387 1.57 25.16 13.36
N MET A 388 2.11 23.95 13.50
CA MET A 388 1.97 23.15 14.72
C MET A 388 2.59 23.81 15.96
N LEU A 389 3.68 24.55 15.80
CA LEU A 389 4.24 25.36 16.87
C LEU A 389 3.29 26.49 17.28
N ARG A 390 2.70 27.21 16.31
CA ARG A 390 1.73 28.29 16.57
C ARG A 390 0.44 27.77 17.21
N GLU A 391 0.01 26.58 16.81
CA GLU A 391 -1.13 25.85 17.37
C GLU A 391 -0.84 25.33 18.81
N GLY A 392 0.42 25.40 19.28
CA GLY A 392 0.83 24.88 20.58
C GLY A 392 0.88 23.35 20.66
N LEU A 393 0.85 22.66 19.52
CA LEU A 393 0.89 21.21 19.45
C LEU A 393 2.31 20.66 19.73
N ILE A 394 3.32 21.40 19.31
CA ILE A 394 4.74 21.09 19.50
C ILE A 394 5.50 22.29 20.06
N ASP A 395 6.66 22.05 20.66
CA ASP A 395 7.58 23.09 21.10
C ASP A 395 8.60 23.51 20.02
N GLU A 396 9.32 24.60 20.24
CA GLU A 396 10.33 25.12 19.31
C GLU A 396 11.42 24.10 18.99
N LYS A 397 11.88 23.35 20.00
CA LYS A 397 12.89 22.31 19.81
C LYS A 397 12.40 21.23 18.86
N THR A 398 11.19 20.77 19.05
CA THR A 398 10.56 19.77 18.19
C THR A 398 10.36 20.31 16.78
N ALA A 399 9.93 21.56 16.63
CA ALA A 399 9.77 22.20 15.32
C ALA A 399 11.09 22.23 14.53
N VAL A 400 12.20 22.63 15.20
CA VAL A 400 13.53 22.60 14.57
C VAL A 400 13.99 21.20 14.22
N LEU A 401 13.82 20.22 15.13
CA LEU A 401 14.23 18.83 14.90
C LEU A 401 13.47 18.14 13.76
N ARG A 402 12.27 18.62 13.42
CA ARG A 402 11.48 18.11 12.29
C ARG A 402 11.88 18.69 10.94
N CYS A 403 12.64 19.77 10.93
CA CYS A 403 13.18 20.33 9.70
C CYS A 403 14.47 19.60 9.32
N GLU A 404 14.33 18.51 8.56
CA GLU A 404 15.46 17.72 8.07
C GLU A 404 16.32 18.55 7.12
N PRO A 405 17.64 18.77 7.40
CA PRO A 405 18.50 19.62 6.56
C PRO A 405 18.52 19.19 5.08
N ALA A 406 18.58 17.88 4.81
CA ALA A 406 18.57 17.36 3.45
C ALA A 406 17.33 17.76 2.63
N LYS A 407 16.18 17.91 3.30
CA LYS A 407 14.93 18.38 2.66
C LYS A 407 14.88 19.88 2.44
N LEU A 408 15.69 20.67 3.14
CA LEU A 408 15.81 22.09 2.87
C LEU A 408 16.53 22.34 1.53
N ASP A 409 17.40 21.44 1.10
CA ASP A 409 18.05 21.52 -0.21
C ASP A 409 17.01 21.43 -1.35
N GLU A 410 15.87 20.79 -1.14
CA GLU A 410 14.76 20.79 -2.10
C GLU A 410 14.26 22.20 -2.44
N LEU A 411 14.36 23.14 -1.50
CA LEU A 411 13.97 24.53 -1.72
C LEU A 411 14.96 25.31 -2.61
N LEU A 412 16.14 24.75 -2.82
CA LEU A 412 17.22 25.32 -3.64
C LEU A 412 17.28 24.69 -5.02
N HIS A 413 16.38 23.77 -5.35
CA HIS A 413 16.36 23.14 -6.67
C HIS A 413 16.17 24.16 -7.80
N PRO A 414 16.75 23.91 -8.98
CA PRO A 414 16.55 24.73 -10.16
C PRO A 414 15.08 24.91 -10.49
N VAL A 415 14.71 26.10 -10.90
CA VAL A 415 13.37 26.41 -11.40
C VAL A 415 13.47 27.04 -12.78
N PHE A 416 12.49 26.83 -13.64
CA PHE A 416 12.44 27.51 -14.91
C PHE A 416 12.18 29.01 -14.75
N ASP A 417 12.80 29.83 -15.59
CA ASP A 417 12.51 31.25 -15.67
C ASP A 417 11.01 31.47 -16.01
N LYS A 418 10.34 32.32 -15.23
CA LYS A 418 8.89 32.58 -15.38
C LYS A 418 8.53 33.12 -16.77
N LYS A 419 9.39 33.93 -17.39
CA LYS A 419 9.14 34.49 -18.74
C LYS A 419 9.32 33.40 -19.80
N ALA A 420 10.32 32.54 -19.62
CA ALA A 420 10.54 31.41 -20.51
C ALA A 420 9.36 30.43 -20.49
N ILE A 421 8.82 30.10 -19.32
CA ILE A 421 7.61 29.27 -19.20
C ILE A 421 6.42 29.91 -19.91
N ALA A 422 6.21 31.22 -19.73
CA ALA A 422 5.08 31.93 -20.35
C ALA A 422 5.11 31.93 -21.87
N SER A 423 6.31 31.82 -22.49
CA SER A 423 6.52 31.75 -23.91
C SER A 423 6.71 30.34 -24.47
N ALA A 424 6.85 29.33 -23.62
CA ALA A 424 7.06 27.96 -24.02
C ALA A 424 5.80 27.30 -24.58
N GLN A 425 5.99 26.42 -25.57
CA GLN A 425 4.91 25.54 -26.02
C GLN A 425 4.68 24.45 -24.98
N VAL A 426 3.55 24.53 -24.28
CA VAL A 426 3.15 23.51 -23.30
C VAL A 426 2.55 22.32 -24.04
N ILE A 427 3.19 21.15 -23.94
CA ILE A 427 2.70 19.90 -24.54
C ILE A 427 1.64 19.27 -23.63
N THR A 428 1.91 19.21 -22.32
CA THR A 428 0.98 18.65 -21.33
C THR A 428 1.24 19.26 -19.96
N LYS A 429 0.32 19.02 -19.03
CA LYS A 429 0.45 19.40 -17.60
C LYS A 429 0.26 18.16 -16.75
N GLY A 430 1.08 17.99 -15.73
CA GLY A 430 0.97 16.94 -14.73
C GLY A 430 0.85 17.49 -13.31
N LEU A 431 0.55 16.62 -12.35
CA LEU A 431 0.61 16.93 -10.93
C LEU A 431 2.08 16.93 -10.48
N PRO A 432 2.53 17.93 -9.71
CA PRO A 432 3.90 17.97 -9.25
C PRO A 432 4.10 16.96 -8.10
N ALA A 433 4.96 15.97 -8.32
CA ALA A 433 5.33 14.98 -7.31
C ALA A 433 6.64 15.34 -6.58
N SER A 434 7.54 16.07 -7.24
CA SER A 434 8.82 16.51 -6.69
C SER A 434 9.15 17.93 -7.16
N PRO A 435 9.83 18.74 -6.35
CA PRO A 435 10.28 20.07 -6.75
C PRO A 435 11.43 19.98 -7.77
N GLY A 436 11.59 21.06 -8.56
CA GLY A 436 12.72 21.22 -9.47
C GLY A 436 12.31 21.43 -10.92
N ALA A 437 13.33 21.56 -11.77
CA ALA A 437 13.21 21.68 -13.21
C ALA A 437 14.25 20.77 -13.87
N ALA A 438 13.83 19.98 -14.82
CA ALA A 438 14.68 19.03 -15.52
C ALA A 438 14.60 19.22 -17.04
N THR A 439 15.73 19.00 -17.72
CA THR A 439 15.83 18.99 -19.18
C THR A 439 16.69 17.81 -19.61
N GLY A 440 16.37 17.22 -20.75
CA GLY A 440 17.14 16.10 -21.29
C GLY A 440 16.42 15.40 -22.45
N PRO A 441 17.10 14.44 -23.10
CA PRO A 441 16.46 13.59 -24.10
C PRO A 441 15.36 12.73 -23.44
N VAL A 442 14.29 12.48 -24.19
CA VAL A 442 13.18 11.64 -23.69
C VAL A 442 13.51 10.17 -23.93
N VAL A 443 13.30 9.34 -22.91
CA VAL A 443 13.40 7.88 -22.95
C VAL A 443 12.17 7.24 -22.32
N PHE A 444 11.86 6.00 -22.72
CA PHE A 444 10.64 5.32 -22.31
C PHE A 444 10.90 4.08 -21.43
N PHE A 445 12.14 3.69 -21.25
CA PHE A 445 12.54 2.58 -20.39
C PHE A 445 13.62 3.02 -19.40
N ALA A 446 13.57 2.46 -18.20
CA ALA A 446 14.51 2.79 -17.13
C ALA A 446 15.96 2.51 -17.52
N GLU A 447 16.19 1.39 -18.22
CA GLU A 447 17.52 1.03 -18.74
C GLU A 447 18.06 2.00 -19.79
N ASP A 448 17.19 2.64 -20.55
CA ASP A 448 17.62 3.62 -21.55
C ASP A 448 18.06 4.94 -20.89
N ALA A 449 17.51 5.27 -19.71
CA ALA A 449 18.02 6.38 -18.90
C ALA A 449 19.46 6.09 -18.43
N GLU A 450 19.71 4.87 -17.90
CA GLU A 450 21.05 4.41 -17.53
C GLU A 450 22.03 4.48 -18.71
N LYS A 451 21.65 3.85 -19.83
CA LYS A 451 22.48 3.83 -21.07
C LYS A 451 22.75 5.22 -21.62
N THR A 452 21.77 6.13 -21.52
CA THR A 452 21.92 7.51 -21.99
C THR A 452 22.94 8.24 -21.14
N LEU A 453 22.85 8.12 -19.83
CA LEU A 453 23.81 8.72 -18.91
C LEU A 453 25.22 8.17 -19.12
N GLU A 454 25.37 6.84 -19.25
CA GLU A 454 26.67 6.19 -19.48
C GLU A 454 27.32 6.62 -20.83
N LYS A 455 26.52 6.71 -21.90
CA LYS A 455 27.05 7.02 -23.24
C LYS A 455 27.30 8.49 -23.47
N THR A 456 26.48 9.38 -22.93
CA THR A 456 26.48 10.80 -23.27
C THR A 456 26.89 11.71 -22.11
N GLY A 457 26.89 11.20 -20.86
CA GLY A 457 27.04 12.00 -19.65
C GLY A 457 25.82 12.90 -19.36
N GLN A 458 24.74 12.82 -20.15
CA GLN A 458 23.52 13.60 -19.96
C GLN A 458 22.44 12.74 -19.36
N ARG A 459 21.73 13.27 -18.37
CA ARG A 459 20.55 12.62 -17.79
C ARG A 459 19.33 12.81 -18.70
N ALA A 460 18.53 11.76 -18.84
CA ALA A 460 17.32 11.75 -19.66
C ALA A 460 16.08 12.16 -18.87
N ILE A 461 14.99 12.49 -19.56
CA ILE A 461 13.64 12.55 -19.00
C ILE A 461 13.00 11.19 -19.25
N LEU A 462 12.72 10.46 -18.18
CA LEU A 462 12.05 9.17 -18.25
C LEU A 462 10.53 9.37 -18.33
N VAL A 463 9.91 8.87 -19.40
CA VAL A 463 8.46 8.94 -19.61
C VAL A 463 7.89 7.53 -19.58
N ARG A 464 7.00 7.26 -18.63
CA ARG A 464 6.40 5.95 -18.42
C ARG A 464 4.87 6.06 -18.31
N ILE A 465 4.17 4.96 -18.53
CA ILE A 465 2.75 4.84 -18.15
C ILE A 465 2.68 4.84 -16.62
N GLU A 466 3.48 3.98 -16.00
CA GLU A 466 3.66 3.86 -14.55
C GLU A 466 5.13 3.48 -14.27
N THR A 467 5.57 3.61 -13.04
CA THR A 467 6.87 3.10 -12.58
C THR A 467 6.67 1.99 -11.58
N SER A 468 7.59 1.05 -11.60
CA SER A 468 7.68 -0.03 -10.63
C SER A 468 8.91 0.14 -9.73
N PRO A 469 8.98 -0.51 -8.57
CA PRO A 469 10.17 -0.50 -7.74
C PRO A 469 11.43 -1.01 -8.44
N GLU A 470 11.29 -1.82 -9.48
CA GLU A 470 12.35 -2.31 -10.35
C GLU A 470 12.96 -1.20 -11.23
N ASP A 471 12.20 -0.16 -11.55
CA ASP A 471 12.66 1.00 -12.34
C ASP A 471 13.52 1.98 -11.53
N LEU A 472 13.67 1.77 -10.21
CA LEU A 472 14.29 2.71 -9.26
C LEU A 472 15.69 3.17 -9.71
N LYS A 473 16.51 2.28 -10.25
CA LYS A 473 17.85 2.63 -10.69
C LYS A 473 17.83 3.60 -11.89
N GLY A 474 17.01 3.31 -12.91
CA GLY A 474 16.84 4.21 -14.06
C GLY A 474 16.21 5.54 -13.68
N MET A 475 15.29 5.56 -12.71
CA MET A 475 14.73 6.80 -12.16
C MET A 475 15.79 7.67 -11.49
N LEU A 476 16.74 7.06 -10.76
CA LEU A 476 17.88 7.77 -10.14
C LEU A 476 18.85 8.36 -11.18
N ASP A 477 19.01 7.69 -12.30
CA ASP A 477 19.89 8.12 -13.40
C ASP A 477 19.20 9.13 -14.35
N ALA A 478 17.88 9.28 -14.25
CA ALA A 478 17.11 10.29 -14.96
C ALA A 478 17.29 11.70 -14.37
N ALA A 479 17.09 12.74 -15.19
CA ALA A 479 16.98 14.11 -14.72
C ALA A 479 15.59 14.42 -14.14
N GLY A 480 14.57 13.69 -14.58
CA GLY A 480 13.20 13.78 -14.12
C GLY A 480 12.36 12.68 -14.74
N CYS A 481 11.21 12.43 -14.14
CA CYS A 481 10.25 11.44 -14.61
C CYS A 481 8.90 12.09 -14.91
N LEU A 482 8.23 11.62 -15.97
CA LEU A 482 6.87 11.99 -16.32
C LEU A 482 6.05 10.70 -16.42
N LEU A 483 4.98 10.59 -15.61
CA LEU A 483 4.11 9.43 -15.59
C LEU A 483 2.74 9.78 -16.15
N TYR A 484 2.13 8.84 -16.87
CA TYR A 484 0.76 8.99 -17.37
C TYR A 484 -0.27 8.73 -16.28
N THR A 485 -0.04 7.69 -15.49
CA THR A 485 -0.81 7.40 -14.28
C THR A 485 0.14 7.53 -13.10
N SER A 486 -0.21 8.32 -12.11
CA SER A 486 0.55 8.34 -10.86
C SER A 486 -0.37 7.99 -9.72
N ASP A 487 0.02 7.01 -8.94
CA ASP A 487 -0.37 6.95 -7.56
C ASP A 487 0.52 7.92 -6.78
N ALA A 488 -0.01 9.10 -6.56
CA ALA A 488 0.69 10.13 -5.79
C ALA A 488 0.98 9.71 -4.35
N ALA A 489 0.42 8.61 -3.88
CA ALA A 489 0.64 8.07 -2.53
C ALA A 489 1.87 7.14 -2.45
N ASP A 490 2.15 6.35 -3.49
CA ASP A 490 3.28 5.38 -3.48
C ASP A 490 4.53 5.88 -4.22
N ASP A 491 4.40 6.75 -5.22
CA ASP A 491 5.52 7.29 -6.01
C ASP A 491 6.35 8.37 -5.28
N ARG A 492 6.18 8.52 -3.98
CA ARG A 492 7.04 9.41 -3.18
C ARG A 492 8.41 8.79 -2.88
N ILE A 493 8.97 8.10 -3.85
CA ILE A 493 10.41 8.00 -3.98
C ILE A 493 10.82 9.34 -4.58
N SER A 494 10.99 10.35 -3.72
CA SER A 494 11.65 11.60 -4.14
C SER A 494 13.06 11.22 -4.57
N VAL A 495 13.28 11.17 -5.84
CA VAL A 495 14.60 11.16 -6.45
C VAL A 495 15.09 12.60 -6.53
#